data_0ae8a36523b6ac0391093ada31ff6220
#
_entry.id   0ae8a36523b6ac0391093ada31ff6220
#
_cell.length_a   1.000
_cell.length_b   1.000
_cell.length_c   1.000
_cell.angle_alpha   90.00
_cell.angle_beta   90.00
_cell.angle_gamma   90.00
#
_symmetry.space_group_name_H-M   'P 1'
#
loop_
_entity.id
_entity.type
_entity.pdbx_description
1 polymer ?
#
loop_
_entity_poly.entity_id
_entity_poly.type
_entity_poly.pdbx_seq_one_letter_code
_entity_poly.pdbx_strand_id
1 'polypeptide(L)'
;MTRRGFFRGSLRLLLPVGILLLQGCRLGVWFQDEVLTSTVKNPKPIPPFSIPENAPGIRSIRFLALGDQGTGRDGQRAVAAAMGRAAADDSAQFVLLLGDNFYPSGVKSASDEQWNEKFESMYSSPSLQIPFYAVLGNHDYYSNPSAQIEYSRLGGRWTMPSRYYSFARSVDETTQVQFICLDTTPLDAERTEETEEGVLLDSMDYRTQVAWLEQQLQESIARWKIVIGHHALYSGGTHGDNPGLIALLEPVFRKYGVDLYLAGHDHHLEMKKPINGIHYVISGGGGTHRSVTWMDNALYAATNMGFNAFTLSPRELVVTFYDKEGVLRYATTIAKR
;
A
#
# COMPACT_ATOMS: atom_id res chain seq x y z
N MET A 1 -38.63 -59.62 42.19
CA MET A 1 -39.05 -60.09 40.87
C MET A 1 -38.02 -59.58 39.86
N THR A 2 -37.05 -60.41 39.51
CA THR A 2 -36.93 -61.21 38.27
C THR A 2 -36.83 -60.28 37.03
N ARG A 3 -35.84 -60.30 36.14
CA ARG A 3 -34.80 -61.26 35.70
C ARG A 3 -33.96 -60.53 34.64
N ARG A 4 -32.64 -60.77 34.62
CA ARG A 4 -31.80 -61.33 33.54
C ARG A 4 -31.76 -60.48 32.24
N GLY A 5 -30.65 -60.04 31.72
CA GLY A 5 -29.33 -60.63 31.56
C GLY A 5 -29.03 -60.73 30.09
N PHE A 6 -27.87 -60.31 29.60
CA PHE A 6 -26.96 -61.14 28.82
C PHE A 6 -25.76 -60.35 28.34
N PHE A 7 -24.67 -60.93 28.58
CA PHE A 7 -23.29 -60.68 28.19
C PHE A 7 -23.03 -60.71 26.67
N ARG A 8 -22.07 -59.95 26.24
CA ARG A 8 -20.91 -60.28 25.35
C ARG A 8 -20.28 -58.98 24.91
N GLY A 9 -18.99 -58.72 24.98
CA GLY A 9 -17.79 -59.50 25.07
C GLY A 9 -16.72 -58.70 24.43
N SER A 10 -15.74 -58.34 25.19
CA SER A 10 -14.32 -58.13 24.93
C SER A 10 -13.83 -57.86 23.50
N LEU A 11 -13.08 -56.79 23.32
CA LEU A 11 -11.68 -56.95 22.92
C LEU A 11 -10.90 -55.67 23.28
N ARG A 12 -10.05 -55.79 24.30
CA ARG A 12 -9.03 -54.77 24.59
C ARG A 12 -7.87 -55.04 23.63
N LEU A 13 -7.52 -54.03 22.78
CA LEU A 13 -6.20 -53.94 22.20
C LEU A 13 -5.44 -52.82 22.91
N LEU A 14 -4.49 -53.26 23.70
CA LEU A 14 -3.41 -52.43 24.25
C LEU A 14 -2.46 -52.12 23.10
N LEU A 15 -2.23 -50.87 22.80
CA LEU A 15 -1.09 -50.41 22.03
C LEU A 15 -0.23 -49.49 22.90
N PRO A 16 1.09 -49.53 22.77
CA PRO A 16 2.00 -49.00 23.76
C PRO A 16 2.11 -47.47 23.65
N VAL A 17 2.23 -46.83 24.82
CA VAL A 17 2.58 -45.43 25.00
C VAL A 17 4.01 -45.21 24.50
N GLY A 18 4.13 -44.71 23.30
CA GLY A 18 5.38 -44.15 22.80
C GLY A 18 5.52 -42.71 23.31
N ILE A 19 6.47 -42.49 24.19
CA ILE A 19 6.92 -41.14 24.60
C ILE A 19 7.55 -40.49 23.35
N LEU A 20 6.85 -39.58 22.69
CA LEU A 20 7.40 -38.72 21.65
C LEU A 20 7.89 -37.43 22.32
N LEU A 21 9.19 -37.28 22.41
CA LEU A 21 9.86 -36.04 22.78
C LEU A 21 9.48 -34.99 21.73
N LEU A 22 8.68 -34.03 22.14
CA LEU A 22 8.39 -32.83 21.36
C LEU A 22 9.66 -31.97 21.33
N GLN A 23 10.50 -32.18 20.34
CA GLN A 23 11.44 -31.17 19.91
C GLN A 23 10.65 -30.05 19.24
N GLY A 24 10.90 -28.81 19.68
CA GLY A 24 10.19 -27.61 19.22
C GLY A 24 10.25 -27.45 17.72
N CYS A 25 9.11 -27.61 17.06
CA CYS A 25 8.89 -27.11 15.74
C CYS A 25 8.59 -25.62 15.83
N ARG A 26 9.58 -24.80 15.54
CA ARG A 26 9.34 -23.43 15.08
C ARG A 26 8.55 -23.56 13.79
N LEU A 27 7.29 -23.18 13.80
CA LEU A 27 6.50 -22.94 12.60
C LEU A 27 7.08 -21.70 11.91
N GLY A 28 8.11 -21.92 11.10
CA GLY A 28 8.48 -20.98 10.07
C GLY A 28 7.38 -21.01 9.04
N VAL A 29 6.61 -19.91 8.92
CA VAL A 29 5.73 -19.70 7.78
C VAL A 29 6.64 -19.47 6.59
N TRP A 30 6.90 -20.54 5.85
CA TRP A 30 7.58 -20.47 4.56
C TRP A 30 6.58 -19.89 3.56
N PHE A 31 6.78 -18.66 3.16
CA PHE A 31 6.21 -18.19 1.90
C PHE A 31 6.91 -18.99 0.80
N GLN A 32 6.27 -20.04 0.31
CA GLN A 32 6.68 -20.66 -0.93
C GLN A 32 6.49 -19.63 -2.04
N ASP A 33 7.57 -19.31 -2.76
CA ASP A 33 7.51 -18.67 -4.04
C ASP A 33 6.85 -19.67 -5.02
N GLU A 34 5.51 -19.77 -4.96
CA GLU A 34 4.77 -20.40 -6.02
C GLU A 34 4.86 -19.49 -7.24
N VAL A 35 5.65 -19.90 -8.20
CA VAL A 35 5.61 -19.39 -9.58
C VAL A 35 4.25 -19.80 -10.17
N LEU A 36 3.21 -19.08 -9.75
CA LEU A 36 1.94 -19.15 -10.44
C LEU A 36 2.08 -18.38 -11.75
N THR A 37 2.27 -19.12 -12.83
CA THR A 37 2.07 -18.59 -14.18
C THR A 37 0.61 -18.17 -14.31
N SER A 38 0.31 -16.94 -13.89
CA SER A 38 -1.02 -16.37 -14.11
C SER A 38 -1.15 -16.05 -15.59
N THR A 39 -1.92 -16.87 -16.29
CA THR A 39 -2.41 -16.53 -17.61
C THR A 39 -3.36 -15.34 -17.51
N VAL A 40 -2.84 -14.14 -17.62
CA VAL A 40 -3.65 -12.96 -17.91
C VAL A 40 -4.29 -13.22 -19.28
N LYS A 41 -5.58 -13.52 -19.28
CA LYS A 41 -6.32 -13.69 -20.52
C LYS A 41 -6.30 -12.36 -21.28
N ASN A 42 -5.48 -12.30 -22.34
CA ASN A 42 -5.38 -11.22 -23.33
C ASN A 42 -5.16 -9.81 -22.75
N PRO A 43 -3.93 -9.43 -22.43
CA PRO A 43 -3.63 -8.01 -22.28
C PRO A 43 -3.87 -7.34 -23.62
N LYS A 44 -4.75 -6.33 -23.66
CA LYS A 44 -4.88 -5.46 -24.83
C LYS A 44 -3.51 -4.84 -25.10
N PRO A 45 -3.08 -4.72 -26.37
CA PRO A 45 -1.86 -4.00 -26.69
C PRO A 45 -1.91 -2.61 -26.06
N ILE A 46 -0.88 -2.26 -25.31
CA ILE A 46 -0.75 -0.93 -24.72
C ILE A 46 -0.45 0.01 -25.90
N PRO A 47 -1.29 1.03 -26.18
CA PRO A 47 -0.97 2.00 -27.20
C PRO A 47 0.36 2.70 -26.86
N PRO A 48 1.18 3.08 -27.86
CA PRO A 48 2.39 3.82 -27.59
C PRO A 48 2.02 5.12 -26.86
N PHE A 49 2.49 5.27 -25.62
CA PHE A 49 2.28 6.47 -24.82
C PHE A 49 3.60 7.23 -24.78
N SER A 50 3.57 8.48 -25.21
CA SER A 50 4.65 9.43 -24.96
C SER A 50 4.29 10.24 -23.72
N ILE A 51 5.18 10.25 -22.71
CA ILE A 51 5.03 11.18 -21.58
C ILE A 51 5.09 12.58 -22.20
N PRO A 52 4.05 13.43 -21.99
CA PRO A 52 4.10 14.77 -22.53
C PRO A 52 5.34 15.52 -22.02
N GLU A 53 6.22 15.97 -22.91
CA GLU A 53 7.24 16.92 -22.52
C GLU A 53 6.54 18.16 -21.98
N ASN A 54 6.94 18.61 -20.79
CA ASN A 54 6.43 19.85 -20.25
C ASN A 54 6.77 20.98 -21.22
N ALA A 55 5.76 21.67 -21.71
CA ALA A 55 5.99 22.88 -22.49
C ALA A 55 6.87 23.84 -21.67
N PRO A 56 7.81 24.57 -22.30
CA PRO A 56 8.65 25.54 -21.61
C PRO A 56 7.82 26.50 -20.76
N GLY A 57 8.10 26.57 -19.44
CA GLY A 57 7.39 27.40 -18.49
C GLY A 57 6.26 26.72 -17.70
N ILE A 58 5.86 25.48 -18.01
CA ILE A 58 4.92 24.72 -17.18
C ILE A 58 5.68 24.06 -16.04
N ARG A 59 5.40 24.51 -14.81
CA ARG A 59 5.88 23.86 -13.60
C ARG A 59 5.05 22.61 -13.35
N SER A 60 5.69 21.53 -12.92
CA SER A 60 5.05 20.29 -12.53
C SER A 60 5.64 19.75 -11.24
N ILE A 61 4.82 19.03 -10.50
CA ILE A 61 5.26 18.21 -9.37
C ILE A 61 5.44 16.79 -9.87
N ARG A 62 6.60 16.20 -9.55
CA ARG A 62 6.92 14.82 -9.91
C ARG A 62 7.22 14.01 -8.66
N PHE A 63 6.56 12.88 -8.54
CA PHE A 63 6.73 12.01 -7.38
C PHE A 63 6.54 10.55 -7.75
N LEU A 64 7.08 9.67 -6.90
CA LEU A 64 6.92 8.23 -7.02
C LEU A 64 6.00 7.71 -5.91
N ALA A 65 5.37 6.56 -6.12
CA ALA A 65 4.59 5.88 -5.09
C ALA A 65 4.76 4.36 -5.19
N LEU A 66 4.85 3.71 -4.02
CA LEU A 66 4.81 2.27 -3.85
C LEU A 66 4.38 1.91 -2.44
N GLY A 67 3.78 0.74 -2.26
CA GLY A 67 3.46 0.13 -0.98
C GLY A 67 4.02 -1.28 -0.88
N ASP A 68 3.90 -1.89 0.30
CA ASP A 68 4.20 -3.30 0.53
C ASP A 68 5.66 -3.67 0.20
N GLN A 69 6.54 -2.69 0.38
CA GLN A 69 7.93 -2.79 -0.07
C GLN A 69 8.87 -3.44 0.94
N GLY A 70 8.58 -3.35 2.25
CA GLY A 70 9.52 -3.57 3.36
C GLY A 70 9.99 -4.99 3.59
N THR A 71 10.27 -5.77 2.55
CA THR A 71 10.64 -7.20 2.65
C THR A 71 12.13 -7.43 2.96
N GLY A 72 13.01 -6.49 2.63
CA GLY A 72 14.47 -6.64 2.71
C GLY A 72 15.05 -7.57 1.64
N ARG A 73 14.21 -8.08 0.71
CA ARG A 73 14.58 -9.12 -0.28
C ARG A 73 14.97 -8.53 -1.63
N ASP A 74 15.41 -9.39 -2.54
CA ASP A 74 15.84 -9.01 -3.89
C ASP A 74 14.74 -8.33 -4.72
N GLY A 75 13.47 -8.69 -4.49
CA GLY A 75 12.33 -8.02 -5.12
C GLY A 75 12.29 -6.53 -4.79
N GLN A 76 12.35 -6.18 -3.51
CA GLN A 76 12.43 -4.78 -3.08
C GLN A 76 13.67 -4.08 -3.63
N ARG A 77 14.82 -4.76 -3.63
CA ARG A 77 16.09 -4.22 -4.15
C ARG A 77 15.99 -3.89 -5.64
N ALA A 78 15.36 -4.78 -6.43
CA ALA A 78 15.15 -4.55 -7.85
C ALA A 78 14.23 -3.34 -8.11
N VAL A 79 13.12 -3.25 -7.38
CA VAL A 79 12.20 -2.09 -7.44
C VAL A 79 12.92 -0.80 -7.03
N ALA A 80 13.66 -0.80 -5.93
CA ALA A 80 14.41 0.36 -5.46
C ALA A 80 15.44 0.85 -6.50
N ALA A 81 16.15 -0.09 -7.15
CA ALA A 81 17.09 0.25 -8.22
C ALA A 81 16.38 0.86 -9.45
N ALA A 82 15.22 0.33 -9.84
CA ALA A 82 14.40 0.88 -10.91
C ALA A 82 13.85 2.27 -10.56
N MET A 83 13.37 2.45 -9.33
CA MET A 83 12.95 3.76 -8.81
C MET A 83 14.08 4.79 -8.85
N GLY A 84 15.31 4.38 -8.49
CA GLY A 84 16.48 5.26 -8.54
C GLY A 84 16.74 5.79 -9.95
N ARG A 85 16.57 4.96 -10.99
CA ARG A 85 16.67 5.39 -12.39
C ARG A 85 15.53 6.32 -12.77
N ALA A 86 14.28 5.94 -12.51
CA ALA A 86 13.12 6.77 -12.82
C ALA A 86 13.16 8.13 -12.08
N ALA A 87 13.60 8.15 -10.82
CA ALA A 87 13.75 9.38 -10.06
C ALA A 87 14.81 10.32 -10.66
N ALA A 88 15.88 9.78 -11.23
CA ALA A 88 16.90 10.56 -11.92
C ALA A 88 16.37 11.14 -13.24
N ASP A 89 15.72 10.30 -14.05
CA ASP A 89 15.20 10.65 -15.38
C ASP A 89 14.07 11.71 -15.27
N ASP A 90 13.16 11.51 -14.30
CA ASP A 90 11.99 12.38 -14.11
C ASP A 90 12.22 13.53 -13.12
N SER A 91 13.39 13.60 -12.46
CA SER A 91 13.66 14.58 -11.41
C SER A 91 12.58 14.55 -10.32
N ALA A 92 12.32 13.36 -9.78
CA ALA A 92 11.31 13.17 -8.72
C ALA A 92 11.67 14.00 -7.48
N GLN A 93 10.67 14.61 -6.87
CA GLN A 93 10.83 15.54 -5.74
C GLN A 93 10.59 14.86 -4.39
N PHE A 94 9.81 13.78 -4.38
CA PHE A 94 9.52 12.98 -3.18
C PHE A 94 8.95 11.62 -3.57
N VAL A 95 8.85 10.74 -2.57
CA VAL A 95 8.22 9.41 -2.69
C VAL A 95 7.07 9.32 -1.71
N LEU A 96 5.99 8.64 -2.09
CA LEU A 96 4.89 8.22 -1.22
C LEU A 96 5.03 6.73 -0.91
N LEU A 97 5.08 6.37 0.37
CA LEU A 97 5.05 4.99 0.83
C LEU A 97 3.63 4.66 1.32
N LEU A 98 3.02 3.66 0.70
CA LEU A 98 1.59 3.36 0.85
C LEU A 98 1.32 2.29 1.93
N GLY A 99 2.19 2.19 2.94
CA GLY A 99 2.04 1.26 4.05
C GLY A 99 2.71 -0.09 3.84
N ASP A 100 2.67 -0.92 4.89
CA ASP A 100 3.45 -2.16 5.01
C ASP A 100 4.92 -1.89 4.74
N ASN A 101 5.42 -0.94 5.51
CA ASN A 101 6.76 -0.42 5.36
C ASN A 101 7.84 -1.41 5.80
N PHE A 102 7.45 -2.40 6.64
CA PHE A 102 8.35 -3.43 7.17
C PHE A 102 7.62 -4.78 7.33
N TYR A 103 8.17 -5.84 6.74
CA TYR A 103 7.69 -7.21 6.85
C TYR A 103 8.66 -8.11 7.63
N PRO A 104 8.19 -9.18 8.35
CA PRO A 104 6.79 -9.57 8.49
C PRO A 104 6.02 -8.68 9.47
N SER A 105 6.70 -7.85 10.25
CA SER A 105 6.13 -6.92 11.22
C SER A 105 6.91 -5.61 11.22
N GLY A 106 6.26 -4.54 11.65
CA GLY A 106 6.83 -3.20 11.79
C GLY A 106 8.08 -3.17 12.68
N VAL A 107 8.73 -2.02 12.72
CA VAL A 107 9.91 -1.77 13.56
C VAL A 107 9.53 -1.66 15.03
N LYS A 108 10.43 -2.07 15.93
CA LYS A 108 10.22 -2.03 17.39
C LYS A 108 10.51 -0.65 17.97
N SER A 109 11.43 0.08 17.37
CA SER A 109 11.86 1.41 17.84
C SER A 109 12.46 2.21 16.69
N ALA A 110 12.75 3.49 16.92
CA ALA A 110 13.47 4.34 15.97
C ALA A 110 14.94 3.91 15.75
N SER A 111 15.46 2.97 16.55
CA SER A 111 16.81 2.40 16.41
C SER A 111 16.80 0.94 15.96
N ASP A 112 15.67 0.40 15.48
CA ASP A 112 15.59 -0.96 14.94
C ASP A 112 16.50 -1.13 13.72
N GLU A 113 17.19 -2.25 13.63
CA GLU A 113 18.11 -2.54 12.51
C GLU A 113 17.39 -2.59 11.15
N GLN A 114 16.12 -2.91 11.13
CA GLN A 114 15.29 -2.92 9.93
C GLN A 114 15.29 -1.57 9.18
N TRP A 115 15.48 -0.44 9.89
CA TRP A 115 15.61 0.87 9.25
C TRP A 115 16.73 0.90 8.24
N ASN A 116 17.91 0.41 8.65
CA ASN A 116 19.05 0.36 7.74
C ASN A 116 18.85 -0.66 6.62
N GLU A 117 18.36 -1.86 6.95
CA GLU A 117 18.26 -2.96 5.99
C GLU A 117 17.18 -2.73 4.93
N LYS A 118 16.02 -2.20 5.33
CA LYS A 118 14.81 -2.14 4.48
C LYS A 118 14.47 -0.75 3.99
N PHE A 119 15.15 0.29 4.50
CA PHE A 119 14.93 1.65 4.06
C PHE A 119 16.23 2.36 3.67
N GLU A 120 17.16 2.63 4.59
CA GLU A 120 18.31 3.50 4.31
C GLU A 120 19.24 2.92 3.24
N SER A 121 19.69 1.67 3.41
CA SER A 121 20.54 0.99 2.44
C SER A 121 19.79 0.61 1.15
N MET A 122 18.49 0.33 1.27
CA MET A 122 17.66 -0.09 0.14
C MET A 122 17.48 1.04 -0.88
N TYR A 123 17.16 2.25 -0.40
CA TYR A 123 16.92 3.43 -1.24
C TYR A 123 18.12 4.37 -1.25
N SER A 124 19.35 3.83 -1.35
CA SER A 124 20.60 4.60 -1.24
C SER A 124 21.00 5.35 -2.52
N SER A 125 20.29 5.16 -3.65
CA SER A 125 20.55 5.92 -4.88
C SER A 125 20.60 7.44 -4.61
N PRO A 126 21.56 8.20 -5.20
CA PRO A 126 21.60 9.65 -5.06
C PRO A 126 20.30 10.36 -5.46
N SER A 127 19.59 9.87 -6.47
CA SER A 127 18.30 10.40 -6.92
C SER A 127 17.14 10.16 -5.94
N LEU A 128 17.33 9.25 -4.98
CA LEU A 128 16.36 8.94 -3.92
C LEU A 128 16.74 9.58 -2.58
N GLN A 129 17.70 10.54 -2.55
CA GLN A 129 17.97 11.36 -1.37
C GLN A 129 16.97 12.52 -1.27
N ILE A 130 15.70 12.21 -1.41
CA ILE A 130 14.53 13.08 -1.38
C ILE A 130 13.56 12.62 -0.26
N PRO A 131 12.60 13.45 0.18
CA PRO A 131 11.64 13.05 1.20
C PRO A 131 10.79 11.85 0.81
N PHE A 132 10.57 10.94 1.77
CA PHE A 132 9.63 9.82 1.67
C PHE A 132 8.49 10.05 2.67
N TYR A 133 7.30 10.33 2.19
CA TYR A 133 6.09 10.50 2.98
C TYR A 133 5.41 9.14 3.14
N ALA A 134 5.31 8.65 4.38
CA ALA A 134 4.83 7.29 4.66
C ALA A 134 3.46 7.29 5.34
N VAL A 135 2.65 6.29 5.02
CA VAL A 135 1.50 5.87 5.83
C VAL A 135 1.77 4.50 6.43
N LEU A 136 0.99 4.12 7.46
CA LEU A 136 1.05 2.80 8.08
C LEU A 136 0.21 1.80 7.30
N GLY A 137 0.69 0.54 7.23
CA GLY A 137 -0.08 -0.62 6.81
C GLY A 137 -0.33 -1.58 7.99
N ASN A 138 -1.08 -2.63 7.76
CA ASN A 138 -1.45 -3.57 8.82
C ASN A 138 -0.24 -4.35 9.39
N HIS A 139 0.77 -4.65 8.58
CA HIS A 139 2.00 -5.29 9.08
C HIS A 139 2.82 -4.37 9.99
N ASP A 140 2.72 -3.06 9.82
CA ASP A 140 3.38 -2.10 10.71
C ASP A 140 2.79 -2.14 12.12
N TYR A 141 1.52 -2.54 12.27
CA TYR A 141 0.83 -2.71 13.55
C TYR A 141 1.18 -4.00 14.28
N TYR A 142 1.81 -4.98 13.63
CA TYR A 142 2.31 -6.18 14.31
C TYR A 142 3.56 -5.92 15.17
N SER A 143 3.94 -4.65 15.34
CA SER A 143 5.02 -4.22 16.22
C SER A 143 4.67 -2.83 16.81
N ASN A 144 5.56 -1.86 16.71
CA ASN A 144 5.34 -0.52 17.26
C ASN A 144 5.15 0.54 16.15
N PRO A 145 3.91 0.84 15.72
CA PRO A 145 3.68 1.83 14.68
C PRO A 145 4.15 3.24 15.07
N SER A 146 4.21 3.57 16.38
CA SER A 146 4.71 4.85 16.86
C SER A 146 6.21 5.02 16.62
N ALA A 147 6.97 3.93 16.50
CA ALA A 147 8.40 3.99 16.20
C ALA A 147 8.69 4.64 14.82
N GLN A 148 7.76 4.55 13.88
CA GLN A 148 7.90 5.19 12.57
C GLN A 148 7.72 6.71 12.65
N ILE A 149 6.85 7.18 13.55
CA ILE A 149 6.70 8.60 13.87
C ILE A 149 7.94 9.12 14.62
N GLU A 150 8.45 8.34 15.55
CA GLU A 150 9.67 8.69 16.29
C GLU A 150 10.89 8.78 15.36
N TYR A 151 11.02 7.83 14.42
CA TYR A 151 12.08 7.87 13.43
C TYR A 151 12.02 9.13 12.55
N SER A 152 10.82 9.55 12.15
CA SER A 152 10.62 10.80 11.42
C SER A 152 11.14 12.04 12.18
N ARG A 153 11.09 12.04 13.52
CA ARG A 153 11.58 13.14 14.36
C ARG A 153 13.10 13.22 14.46
N LEU A 154 13.80 12.16 14.10
CA LEU A 154 15.26 12.17 14.07
C LEU A 154 15.81 12.99 12.89
N GLY A 155 14.97 13.38 11.95
CA GLY A 155 15.35 14.01 10.70
C GLY A 155 15.78 12.98 9.64
N GLY A 156 16.06 13.45 8.43
CA GLY A 156 16.38 12.58 7.30
C GLY A 156 15.26 12.54 6.26
N ARG A 157 15.22 11.45 5.48
CA ARG A 157 14.28 11.33 4.33
C ARG A 157 12.90 10.85 4.73
N TRP A 158 12.80 10.08 5.81
CA TRP A 158 11.53 9.54 6.29
C TRP A 158 10.67 10.63 6.91
N THR A 159 9.44 10.79 6.40
CA THR A 159 8.49 11.79 6.87
C THR A 159 7.17 11.14 7.22
N MET A 160 6.87 11.05 8.50
CA MET A 160 5.60 10.59 9.06
C MET A 160 5.37 11.29 10.41
N PRO A 161 4.86 12.54 10.40
CA PRO A 161 4.77 13.37 11.61
C PRO A 161 3.72 12.87 12.60
N SER A 162 2.73 12.14 12.13
CA SER A 162 1.65 11.52 12.91
C SER A 162 1.07 10.33 12.13
N ARG A 163 0.14 9.57 12.73
CA ARG A 163 -0.53 8.44 12.08
C ARG A 163 -1.27 8.85 10.82
N TYR A 164 -1.94 9.99 10.86
CA TYR A 164 -2.57 10.63 9.72
C TYR A 164 -2.19 12.11 9.70
N TYR A 165 -2.00 12.65 8.52
CA TYR A 165 -1.53 14.02 8.32
C TYR A 165 -1.79 14.51 6.90
N SER A 166 -1.64 15.79 6.67
CA SER A 166 -1.72 16.37 5.33
C SER A 166 -0.54 17.30 5.06
N PHE A 167 -0.22 17.46 3.79
CA PHE A 167 0.73 18.44 3.33
C PHE A 167 0.33 18.96 1.94
N ALA A 168 0.77 20.15 1.60
CA ALA A 168 0.51 20.75 0.30
C ALA A 168 1.82 21.04 -0.45
N ARG A 169 1.71 21.10 -1.77
CA ARG A 169 2.77 21.52 -2.67
C ARG A 169 2.23 22.49 -3.70
N SER A 170 3.00 23.55 -4.00
CA SER A 170 2.66 24.46 -5.07
C SER A 170 3.15 23.91 -6.40
N VAL A 171 2.25 23.75 -7.35
CA VAL A 171 2.58 23.39 -8.75
C VAL A 171 3.11 24.62 -9.46
N ASP A 172 2.40 25.74 -9.28
CA ASP A 172 2.78 27.09 -9.76
C ASP A 172 2.28 28.15 -8.75
N GLU A 173 2.27 29.41 -9.15
CA GLU A 173 1.85 30.53 -8.28
C GLU A 173 0.37 30.48 -7.89
N THR A 174 -0.46 29.78 -8.67
CA THR A 174 -1.93 29.74 -8.53
C THR A 174 -2.47 28.35 -8.20
N THR A 175 -1.68 27.32 -8.42
CA THR A 175 -2.13 25.93 -8.32
C THR A 175 -1.41 25.20 -7.20
N GLN A 176 -2.20 24.65 -6.28
CA GLN A 176 -1.72 23.77 -5.23
C GLN A 176 -2.31 22.36 -5.38
N VAL A 177 -1.56 21.38 -4.92
CA VAL A 177 -2.03 20.03 -4.64
C VAL A 177 -1.93 19.76 -3.14
N GLN A 178 -3.00 19.18 -2.57
CA GLN A 178 -3.01 18.68 -1.21
C GLN A 178 -2.94 17.17 -1.23
N PHE A 179 -2.02 16.63 -0.43
CA PHE A 179 -1.87 15.22 -0.12
C PHE A 179 -2.41 14.98 1.30
N ILE A 180 -3.32 14.02 1.45
CA ILE A 180 -3.93 13.64 2.72
C ILE A 180 -3.59 12.19 2.98
N CYS A 181 -2.76 11.95 3.98
CA CYS A 181 -2.26 10.64 4.38
C CYS A 181 -3.14 10.09 5.50
N LEU A 182 -3.77 8.94 5.26
CA LEU A 182 -4.66 8.27 6.20
C LEU A 182 -3.98 7.03 6.81
N ASP A 183 -4.26 6.79 8.06
CA ASP A 183 -4.03 5.51 8.72
C ASP A 183 -5.30 4.66 8.55
N THR A 184 -5.28 3.78 7.54
CA THR A 184 -6.48 2.99 7.21
C THR A 184 -6.60 1.70 8.03
N THR A 185 -5.57 1.28 8.77
CA THR A 185 -5.63 0.06 9.59
C THR A 185 -6.73 0.13 10.65
N PRO A 186 -6.87 1.21 11.45
CA PRO A 186 -7.99 1.33 12.39
C PRO A 186 -9.34 1.64 11.73
N LEU A 187 -9.37 2.01 10.45
CA LEU A 187 -10.61 2.23 9.69
C LEU A 187 -11.17 0.95 9.07
N ASP A 188 -10.33 -0.08 8.93
CA ASP A 188 -10.71 -1.36 8.34
C ASP A 188 -11.42 -2.24 9.38
N ALA A 189 -12.76 -2.21 9.36
CA ALA A 189 -13.60 -2.91 10.32
C ALA A 189 -13.45 -4.44 10.30
N GLU A 190 -12.98 -5.02 9.20
CA GLU A 190 -12.81 -6.47 9.09
C GLU A 190 -11.66 -7.00 9.96
N ARG A 191 -10.77 -6.13 10.44
CA ARG A 191 -9.56 -6.51 11.19
C ARG A 191 -9.55 -6.11 12.66
N THR A 192 -10.58 -5.49 13.19
CA THR A 192 -10.65 -5.11 14.61
C THR A 192 -10.70 -6.31 15.57
N GLU A 193 -10.89 -7.55 15.06
CA GLU A 193 -10.96 -8.76 15.88
C GLU A 193 -9.67 -9.62 15.90
N GLU A 194 -8.69 -9.37 15.01
CA GLU A 194 -7.52 -10.25 14.86
C GLU A 194 -6.15 -9.53 14.93
N THR A 195 -5.89 -8.75 15.95
CA THR A 195 -4.50 -8.44 16.26
C THR A 195 -3.99 -9.41 17.32
N GLU A 196 -3.23 -10.45 16.93
CA GLU A 196 -2.65 -11.46 17.83
C GLU A 196 -1.74 -10.90 18.94
N GLU A 197 -1.49 -9.61 19.00
CA GLU A 197 -0.61 -8.97 19.99
C GLU A 197 -1.29 -7.88 20.84
N GLY A 198 -2.61 -7.88 20.99
CA GLY A 198 -3.27 -7.10 22.06
C GLY A 198 -3.17 -5.58 21.95
N VAL A 199 -2.83 -5.02 20.79
CA VAL A 199 -3.06 -3.62 20.51
C VAL A 199 -4.54 -3.49 20.18
N LEU A 200 -5.35 -3.23 21.20
CA LEU A 200 -6.71 -2.75 21.01
C LEU A 200 -6.62 -1.49 20.14
N LEU A 201 -6.90 -1.67 18.84
CA LEU A 201 -7.16 -0.55 17.96
C LEU A 201 -8.36 0.16 18.58
N ASP A 202 -8.11 1.31 19.19
CA ASP A 202 -9.15 2.08 19.86
C ASP A 202 -10.20 2.45 18.82
N SER A 203 -11.31 1.71 18.82
CA SER A 203 -12.42 1.89 17.88
C SER A 203 -13.01 3.32 17.90
N MET A 204 -12.60 4.14 18.86
CA MET A 204 -12.98 5.55 18.94
C MET A 204 -12.13 6.45 18.01
N ASP A 205 -10.93 6.05 17.63
CA ASP A 205 -10.01 6.91 16.84
C ASP A 205 -10.45 7.06 15.38
N TYR A 206 -11.16 6.05 14.80
CA TYR A 206 -11.61 6.15 13.41
C TYR A 206 -12.55 7.35 13.16
N ARG A 207 -13.45 7.66 14.09
CA ARG A 207 -14.37 8.80 13.97
C ARG A 207 -13.64 10.13 14.00
N THR A 208 -12.64 10.23 14.87
CA THR A 208 -11.77 11.40 14.97
C THR A 208 -11.01 11.60 13.67
N GLN A 209 -10.46 10.54 13.10
CA GLN A 209 -9.74 10.62 11.83
C GLN A 209 -10.67 11.00 10.66
N VAL A 210 -11.89 10.44 10.59
CA VAL A 210 -12.85 10.78 9.54
C VAL A 210 -13.31 12.23 9.66
N ALA A 211 -13.59 12.71 10.87
CA ALA A 211 -13.94 14.11 11.11
C ALA A 211 -12.79 15.05 10.71
N TRP A 212 -11.55 14.69 11.04
CA TRP A 212 -10.36 15.41 10.62
C TRP A 212 -10.21 15.42 9.08
N LEU A 213 -10.42 14.28 8.41
CA LEU A 213 -10.40 14.18 6.95
C LEU A 213 -11.43 15.13 6.32
N GLU A 214 -12.67 15.12 6.83
CA GLU A 214 -13.71 16.04 6.35
C GLU A 214 -13.29 17.50 6.51
N GLN A 215 -12.74 17.86 7.67
CA GLN A 215 -12.25 19.21 7.93
C GLN A 215 -11.14 19.59 6.96
N GLN A 216 -10.12 18.72 6.77
CA GLN A 216 -9.02 18.97 5.83
C GLN A 216 -9.50 19.21 4.41
N LEU A 217 -10.47 18.41 3.96
CA LEU A 217 -11.03 18.53 2.61
C LEU A 217 -11.94 19.76 2.46
N GLN A 218 -12.69 20.11 3.49
CA GLN A 218 -13.57 21.29 3.54
C GLN A 218 -12.78 22.58 3.50
N GLU A 219 -11.68 22.66 4.23
CA GLU A 219 -10.80 23.84 4.32
C GLU A 219 -9.85 23.96 3.13
N SER A 220 -9.76 22.91 2.30
CA SER A 220 -8.82 22.83 1.19
C SER A 220 -9.16 23.79 0.06
N ILE A 221 -8.24 24.68 -0.23
CA ILE A 221 -8.25 25.53 -1.44
C ILE A 221 -7.47 24.92 -2.60
N ALA A 222 -6.89 23.73 -2.39
CA ALA A 222 -6.08 23.07 -3.39
C ALA A 222 -6.91 22.66 -4.61
N ARG A 223 -6.36 22.93 -5.79
CA ARG A 223 -6.97 22.51 -7.06
C ARG A 223 -6.99 20.98 -7.20
N TRP A 224 -5.91 20.31 -6.75
CA TRP A 224 -5.80 18.86 -6.73
C TRP A 224 -5.86 18.32 -5.31
N LYS A 225 -6.65 17.28 -5.10
CA LYS A 225 -6.78 16.60 -3.82
C LYS A 225 -6.49 15.12 -4.00
N ILE A 226 -5.38 14.66 -3.42
CA ILE A 226 -4.91 13.27 -3.49
C ILE A 226 -4.95 12.70 -2.08
N VAL A 227 -5.70 11.62 -1.91
CA VAL A 227 -5.78 10.89 -0.62
C VAL A 227 -4.97 9.61 -0.75
N ILE A 228 -4.25 9.27 0.32
CA ILE A 228 -3.33 8.16 0.40
C ILE A 228 -3.71 7.32 1.61
N GLY A 229 -3.83 6.02 1.43
CA GLY A 229 -4.01 5.05 2.50
C GLY A 229 -3.32 3.75 2.14
N HIS A 230 -3.31 2.78 3.07
CA HIS A 230 -2.77 1.48 2.78
C HIS A 230 -3.81 0.56 2.11
N HIS A 231 -4.98 0.40 2.75
CA HIS A 231 -6.02 -0.51 2.26
C HIS A 231 -6.73 0.08 1.03
N ALA A 232 -6.90 -0.75 -0.01
CA ALA A 232 -7.64 -0.37 -1.20
C ALA A 232 -9.16 -0.31 -0.92
N LEU A 233 -9.87 0.66 -1.52
CA LEU A 233 -11.32 0.68 -1.52
C LEU A 233 -11.86 -0.32 -2.55
N TYR A 234 -11.25 -0.33 -3.74
CA TYR A 234 -11.62 -1.17 -4.88
C TYR A 234 -10.40 -1.90 -5.38
N SER A 235 -10.45 -3.23 -5.48
CA SER A 235 -9.33 -4.04 -5.90
C SER A 235 -9.76 -5.26 -6.73
N GLY A 236 -8.99 -5.58 -7.76
CA GLY A 236 -9.04 -6.86 -8.45
C GLY A 236 -8.13 -7.92 -7.82
N GLY A 237 -7.42 -7.57 -6.74
CA GLY A 237 -6.48 -8.44 -6.04
C GLY A 237 -7.14 -9.45 -5.10
N THR A 238 -6.32 -10.08 -4.28
CA THR A 238 -6.75 -11.20 -3.41
C THR A 238 -7.66 -10.75 -2.26
N HIS A 239 -7.57 -9.48 -1.84
CA HIS A 239 -8.43 -8.93 -0.78
C HIS A 239 -9.78 -8.42 -1.34
N GLY A 240 -9.83 -8.09 -2.64
CA GLY A 240 -11.04 -7.61 -3.29
C GLY A 240 -11.42 -6.17 -2.87
N ASP A 241 -12.67 -5.81 -3.19
CA ASP A 241 -13.23 -4.52 -2.75
C ASP A 241 -13.45 -4.54 -1.24
N ASN A 242 -13.25 -3.39 -0.57
CA ASN A 242 -13.48 -3.23 0.87
C ASN A 242 -14.77 -2.44 1.14
N PRO A 243 -15.92 -3.11 1.37
CA PRO A 243 -17.21 -2.44 1.55
C PRO A 243 -17.24 -1.48 2.75
N GLY A 244 -16.49 -1.80 3.82
CA GLY A 244 -16.40 -0.95 5.01
C GLY A 244 -15.74 0.39 4.71
N LEU A 245 -14.57 0.37 4.06
CA LEU A 245 -13.88 1.59 3.66
C LEU A 245 -14.62 2.36 2.57
N ILE A 246 -15.26 1.65 1.62
CA ILE A 246 -16.10 2.29 0.60
C ILE A 246 -17.23 3.07 1.27
N ALA A 247 -17.97 2.44 2.19
CA ALA A 247 -19.08 3.09 2.89
C ALA A 247 -18.64 4.29 3.74
N LEU A 248 -17.43 4.22 4.30
CA LEU A 248 -16.89 5.23 5.20
C LEU A 248 -16.26 6.42 4.45
N LEU A 249 -15.43 6.17 3.45
CA LEU A 249 -14.56 7.18 2.84
C LEU A 249 -15.11 7.74 1.52
N GLU A 250 -15.72 6.92 0.66
CA GLU A 250 -16.16 7.38 -0.65
C GLU A 250 -17.19 8.52 -0.59
N PRO A 251 -18.19 8.54 0.31
CA PRO A 251 -19.11 9.66 0.42
C PRO A 251 -18.39 10.98 0.72
N VAL A 252 -17.35 10.94 1.57
CA VAL A 252 -16.52 12.09 1.91
C VAL A 252 -15.69 12.53 0.69
N PHE A 253 -15.06 11.59 0.00
CA PHE A 253 -14.27 11.89 -1.20
C PHE A 253 -15.11 12.56 -2.29
N ARG A 254 -16.31 12.03 -2.53
CA ARG A 254 -17.26 12.61 -3.52
C ARG A 254 -17.71 14.01 -3.13
N LYS A 255 -18.09 14.21 -1.86
CA LYS A 255 -18.58 15.48 -1.33
C LYS A 255 -17.58 16.61 -1.54
N TYR A 256 -16.30 16.33 -1.35
CA TYR A 256 -15.24 17.34 -1.37
C TYR A 256 -14.35 17.29 -2.61
N GLY A 257 -14.69 16.44 -3.59
CA GLY A 257 -14.03 16.40 -4.90
C GLY A 257 -12.59 15.92 -4.82
N VAL A 258 -12.35 14.77 -4.17
CA VAL A 258 -11.07 14.06 -4.23
C VAL A 258 -10.86 13.57 -5.66
N ASP A 259 -9.66 13.79 -6.21
CA ASP A 259 -9.31 13.43 -7.58
C ASP A 259 -8.78 12.01 -7.68
N LEU A 260 -7.95 11.61 -6.70
CA LEU A 260 -7.23 10.34 -6.72
C LEU A 260 -7.12 9.76 -5.31
N TYR A 261 -7.34 8.47 -5.19
CA TYR A 261 -6.99 7.64 -4.03
C TYR A 261 -5.88 6.66 -4.40
N LEU A 262 -4.77 6.68 -3.64
CA LEU A 262 -3.63 5.78 -3.79
C LEU A 262 -3.62 4.77 -2.66
N ALA A 263 -3.42 3.48 -2.98
CA ALA A 263 -3.35 2.40 -2.00
C ALA A 263 -2.23 1.38 -2.32
N GLY A 264 -1.88 0.61 -1.31
CA GLY A 264 -1.08 -0.60 -1.36
C GLY A 264 -1.93 -1.83 -1.04
N HIS A 265 -1.48 -2.64 -0.06
CA HIS A 265 -2.14 -3.79 0.54
C HIS A 265 -2.29 -5.00 -0.38
N ASP A 266 -2.86 -4.84 -1.55
CA ASP A 266 -2.88 -5.85 -2.58
C ASP A 266 -1.59 -5.76 -3.41
N HIS A 267 -0.80 -6.84 -3.34
CA HIS A 267 0.55 -6.88 -3.89
C HIS A 267 0.57 -6.97 -5.43
N HIS A 268 0.00 -5.96 -6.09
CA HIS A 268 -0.03 -5.83 -7.53
C HIS A 268 -0.07 -4.35 -7.95
N LEU A 269 -0.11 -4.12 -9.26
CA LEU A 269 -0.26 -2.80 -9.83
C LEU A 269 -1.61 -2.71 -10.55
N GLU A 270 -2.46 -1.76 -10.18
CA GLU A 270 -3.78 -1.61 -10.79
C GLU A 270 -4.22 -0.15 -10.89
N MET A 271 -4.97 0.17 -11.94
CA MET A 271 -5.73 1.40 -12.08
C MET A 271 -7.14 1.10 -12.54
N LYS A 272 -8.11 1.64 -11.82
CA LYS A 272 -9.54 1.54 -12.16
C LYS A 272 -9.97 2.68 -13.08
N LYS A 273 -11.00 2.43 -13.89
CA LYS A 273 -11.81 3.52 -14.46
C LYS A 273 -12.35 4.38 -13.32
N PRO A 274 -12.59 5.67 -13.53
CA PRO A 274 -13.14 6.52 -12.47
C PRO A 274 -14.45 5.95 -11.92
N ILE A 275 -14.52 5.78 -10.59
CA ILE A 275 -15.73 5.38 -9.89
C ILE A 275 -16.25 6.62 -9.17
N ASN A 276 -17.49 7.03 -9.45
CA ASN A 276 -18.09 8.25 -8.90
C ASN A 276 -17.23 9.53 -9.09
N GLY A 277 -16.43 9.56 -10.15
CA GLY A 277 -15.57 10.68 -10.47
C GLY A 277 -14.20 10.66 -9.80
N ILE A 278 -13.89 9.68 -8.99
CA ILE A 278 -12.62 9.49 -8.28
C ILE A 278 -11.80 8.43 -9.01
N HIS A 279 -10.50 8.67 -9.17
CA HIS A 279 -9.56 7.68 -9.69
C HIS A 279 -8.98 6.87 -8.54
N TYR A 280 -8.79 5.56 -8.76
CA TYR A 280 -8.23 4.62 -7.78
C TYR A 280 -7.02 3.93 -8.40
N VAL A 281 -5.89 3.98 -7.68
CA VAL A 281 -4.64 3.34 -8.09
C VAL A 281 -4.12 2.49 -6.94
N ILE A 282 -3.75 1.26 -7.23
CA ILE A 282 -3.03 0.36 -6.34
C ILE A 282 -1.59 0.26 -6.83
N SER A 283 -0.65 0.49 -5.92
CA SER A 283 0.79 0.38 -6.13
C SER A 283 1.42 -0.49 -5.03
N GLY A 284 0.88 -1.69 -4.83
CA GLY A 284 1.28 -2.62 -3.76
C GLY A 284 2.38 -3.61 -4.18
N GLY A 285 3.02 -3.40 -5.33
CA GLY A 285 4.07 -4.30 -5.86
C GLY A 285 5.49 -3.99 -5.39
N GLY A 286 5.68 -3.25 -4.29
CA GLY A 286 7.00 -2.72 -3.91
C GLY A 286 8.04 -3.75 -3.48
N GLY A 287 7.65 -4.89 -2.91
CA GLY A 287 8.58 -5.90 -2.40
C GLY A 287 8.23 -7.33 -2.77
N THR A 288 6.99 -7.59 -3.12
CA THR A 288 6.49 -8.91 -3.57
C THR A 288 5.29 -8.70 -4.49
N HIS A 289 4.71 -9.79 -5.01
CA HIS A 289 3.53 -9.71 -5.86
C HIS A 289 2.56 -10.85 -5.55
N ARG A 290 1.27 -10.61 -5.81
CA ARG A 290 0.17 -11.58 -5.76
C ARG A 290 -0.65 -11.46 -7.02
N SER A 291 -1.45 -12.49 -7.33
CA SER A 291 -2.33 -12.49 -8.50
C SER A 291 -3.38 -11.38 -8.43
N VAL A 292 -3.71 -10.83 -9.59
CA VAL A 292 -4.81 -9.89 -9.77
C VAL A 292 -5.75 -10.41 -10.86
N THR A 293 -7.06 -10.22 -10.64
CA THR A 293 -8.09 -10.51 -11.63
C THR A 293 -8.39 -9.24 -12.42
N TRP A 294 -8.38 -9.35 -13.75
CA TRP A 294 -8.81 -8.24 -14.59
C TRP A 294 -10.31 -8.02 -14.45
N MET A 295 -10.71 -6.91 -13.85
CA MET A 295 -12.10 -6.53 -13.69
C MET A 295 -12.57 -5.64 -14.84
N ASP A 296 -13.87 -5.62 -15.16
CA ASP A 296 -14.42 -4.80 -16.25
C ASP A 296 -14.18 -3.30 -16.09
N ASN A 297 -14.00 -2.85 -14.85
CA ASN A 297 -13.66 -1.47 -14.51
C ASN A 297 -12.15 -1.19 -14.45
N ALA A 298 -11.28 -2.14 -14.74
CA ALA A 298 -9.84 -1.92 -14.80
C ALA A 298 -9.45 -1.15 -16.08
N LEU A 299 -8.56 -0.17 -15.93
CA LEU A 299 -7.80 0.43 -17.03
C LEU A 299 -6.46 -0.30 -17.21
N TYR A 300 -5.88 -0.74 -16.10
CA TYR A 300 -4.66 -1.51 -16.02
C TYR A 300 -4.70 -2.41 -14.79
N ALA A 301 -4.20 -3.64 -14.92
CA ALA A 301 -3.98 -4.55 -13.81
C ALA A 301 -2.85 -5.53 -14.18
N ALA A 302 -1.88 -5.71 -13.30
CA ALA A 302 -0.74 -6.59 -13.55
C ALA A 302 -0.20 -7.20 -12.27
N THR A 303 0.02 -8.52 -12.32
CA THR A 303 0.71 -9.29 -11.29
C THR A 303 2.22 -9.07 -11.40
N ASN A 304 2.67 -7.86 -11.09
CA ASN A 304 4.08 -7.49 -11.21
C ASN A 304 4.55 -6.76 -9.95
N MET A 305 5.80 -6.98 -9.54
CA MET A 305 6.49 -6.04 -8.69
C MET A 305 6.79 -4.77 -9.48
N GLY A 306 6.71 -3.61 -8.81
CA GLY A 306 6.95 -2.33 -9.45
C GLY A 306 6.49 -1.16 -8.61
N PHE A 307 6.33 -0.02 -9.27
CA PHE A 307 5.96 1.25 -8.65
C PHE A 307 5.26 2.16 -9.65
N ASN A 308 4.74 3.26 -9.16
CA ASN A 308 4.15 4.31 -9.99
C ASN A 308 4.99 5.59 -9.97
N ALA A 309 5.05 6.27 -11.12
CA ALA A 309 5.52 7.63 -11.23
C ALA A 309 4.36 8.56 -11.64
N PHE A 310 4.40 9.76 -11.11
CA PHE A 310 3.36 10.78 -11.29
C PHE A 310 3.98 12.10 -11.71
N THR A 311 3.38 12.70 -12.75
CA THR A 311 3.71 14.07 -13.17
C THR A 311 2.42 14.90 -13.13
N LEU A 312 2.34 15.84 -12.17
CA LEU A 312 1.17 16.65 -11.92
C LEU A 312 1.41 18.07 -12.38
N SER A 313 0.58 18.53 -13.30
CA SER A 313 0.49 19.90 -13.79
C SER A 313 -0.80 20.57 -13.28
N PRO A 314 -1.01 21.88 -13.51
CA PRO A 314 -2.29 22.51 -13.17
C PRO A 314 -3.51 21.89 -13.85
N ARG A 315 -3.33 21.26 -15.01
CA ARG A 315 -4.45 20.77 -15.84
C ARG A 315 -4.59 19.25 -15.87
N GLU A 316 -3.53 18.53 -15.58
CA GLU A 316 -3.51 17.08 -15.74
C GLU A 316 -2.53 16.40 -14.79
N LEU A 317 -2.81 15.15 -14.50
CA LEU A 317 -1.96 14.23 -13.76
C LEU A 317 -1.67 13.02 -14.65
N VAL A 318 -0.42 12.86 -15.03
CA VAL A 318 0.07 11.66 -15.73
C VAL A 318 0.40 10.60 -14.68
N VAL A 319 -0.13 9.41 -14.85
CA VAL A 319 0.13 8.24 -14.01
C VAL A 319 0.85 7.20 -14.84
N THR A 320 2.04 6.81 -14.42
CA THR A 320 2.89 5.86 -15.11
C THR A 320 3.17 4.65 -14.22
N PHE A 321 3.09 3.46 -14.79
CA PHE A 321 3.34 2.19 -14.13
C PHE A 321 4.63 1.58 -14.65
N TYR A 322 5.57 1.32 -13.76
CA TYR A 322 6.84 0.66 -14.03
C TYR A 322 6.90 -0.69 -13.33
N ASP A 323 7.49 -1.68 -13.97
CA ASP A 323 7.84 -2.92 -13.30
C ASP A 323 9.17 -2.80 -12.53
N LYS A 324 9.57 -3.88 -11.86
CA LYS A 324 10.82 -3.95 -11.09
C LYS A 324 12.09 -3.83 -11.95
N GLU A 325 12.03 -4.07 -13.25
CA GLU A 325 13.11 -3.83 -14.19
C GLU A 325 13.19 -2.35 -14.63
N GLY A 326 12.16 -1.56 -14.32
CA GLY A 326 12.02 -0.16 -14.75
C GLY A 326 11.46 -0.03 -16.16
N VAL A 327 10.80 -1.07 -16.66
CA VAL A 327 10.11 -1.02 -17.95
C VAL A 327 8.74 -0.40 -17.76
N LEU A 328 8.42 0.61 -18.58
CA LEU A 328 7.10 1.24 -18.63
C LEU A 328 6.08 0.20 -19.12
N ARG A 329 5.06 -0.08 -18.28
CA ARG A 329 4.01 -1.06 -18.57
C ARG A 329 2.69 -0.42 -18.98
N TYR A 330 2.36 0.72 -18.39
CA TYR A 330 1.15 1.46 -18.71
C TYR A 330 1.34 2.93 -18.34
N ALA A 331 0.68 3.80 -19.07
CA ALA A 331 0.56 5.19 -18.69
C ALA A 331 -0.78 5.77 -19.14
N THR A 332 -1.29 6.72 -18.38
CA THR A 332 -2.53 7.42 -18.69
C THR A 332 -2.52 8.83 -18.11
N THR A 333 -3.44 9.65 -18.60
CA THR A 333 -3.60 11.02 -18.13
C THR A 333 -4.98 11.22 -17.51
N ILE A 334 -5.01 11.78 -16.31
CA ILE A 334 -6.19 12.25 -15.62
C ILE A 334 -6.31 13.75 -15.88
N ALA A 335 -7.32 14.17 -16.61
CA ALA A 335 -7.58 15.58 -16.82
C ALA A 335 -8.26 16.19 -15.59
N LYS A 336 -7.81 17.39 -15.16
CA LYS A 336 -8.50 18.14 -14.11
C LYS A 336 -9.82 18.69 -14.64
N ARG A 337 -10.87 18.40 -13.93
CA ARG A 337 -12.24 18.87 -14.21
C ARG A 337 -12.44 20.32 -13.80
#